data_58b716a7f654d115bd9ddb813a350f58
#
_entry.id   58b716a7f654d115bd9ddb813a350f58
#
_cell.length_a   1.000
_cell.length_b   1.000
_cell.length_c   1.000
_cell.angle_alpha   90.00
_cell.angle_beta   90.00
_cell.angle_gamma   90.00
#
_symmetry.space_group_name_H-M   'P 1'
#
loop_
_entity.id
_entity.type
_entity.pdbx_description
1 polymer ?
#
loop_
_entity_poly.entity_id
_entity_poly.type
_entity_poly.pdbx_seq_one_letter_code
_entity_poly.pdbx_strand_id
1 'polypeptide(L)'
;MPETRALQAALAEPWAITAEGLELVLSVAARENNVSIEALEAYRSKHVATAERLHERGSVAIIEARGPLFRRANLFTSISGATSYDIMARDLQAALDNPSYRSIIINFDTPGGEVTGVDELAKAIRAGKAV
;
A
#
# COMPACT_ATOMS: atom_id res chain seq x y z
N MET A 1 -23.97 -13.64 9.74
CA MET A 1 -22.88 -12.85 10.34
C MET A 1 -22.96 -11.42 9.86
N PRO A 2 -22.89 -10.43 10.77
CA PRO A 2 -22.85 -9.06 10.30
C PRO A 2 -21.58 -8.84 9.49
N GLU A 3 -21.73 -8.29 8.31
CA GLU A 3 -20.59 -7.91 7.49
C GLU A 3 -19.83 -6.76 8.16
N THR A 4 -18.51 -6.86 8.15
CA THR A 4 -17.65 -5.79 8.68
C THR A 4 -17.72 -4.58 7.76
N ARG A 5 -17.42 -3.39 8.30
CA ARG A 5 -17.30 -2.17 7.47
C ARG A 5 -16.20 -2.31 6.43
N ALA A 6 -15.10 -2.97 6.79
CA ALA A 6 -14.00 -3.23 5.87
C ALA A 6 -14.43 -4.15 4.73
N LEU A 7 -15.21 -5.19 5.02
CA LEU A 7 -15.74 -6.09 3.99
C LEU A 7 -16.71 -5.35 3.06
N GLN A 8 -17.61 -4.54 3.60
CA GLN A 8 -18.53 -3.73 2.80
C GLN A 8 -17.78 -2.74 1.91
N ALA A 9 -16.74 -2.09 2.45
CA ALA A 9 -15.90 -1.17 1.69
C ALA A 9 -15.16 -1.89 0.56
N ALA A 10 -14.60 -3.06 0.85
CA ALA A 10 -13.90 -3.87 -0.15
C ALA A 10 -14.84 -4.33 -1.28
N LEU A 11 -16.06 -4.71 -0.94
CA LEU A 11 -17.06 -5.15 -1.92
C LEU A 11 -17.62 -4.00 -2.77
N ALA A 12 -17.55 -2.77 -2.27
CA ALA A 12 -18.08 -1.59 -2.96
C ALA A 12 -17.10 -0.98 -3.98
N GLU A 13 -15.82 -1.33 -3.91
CA GLU A 13 -14.79 -0.75 -4.78
C GLU A 13 -14.50 -1.63 -6.00
N PRO A 14 -14.16 -1.03 -7.17
CA PRO A 14 -13.67 -1.81 -8.30
C PRO A 14 -12.22 -2.24 -8.07
N TRP A 15 -11.92 -3.49 -8.41
CA TRP A 15 -10.62 -4.11 -8.23
C TRP A 15 -10.03 -4.59 -9.55
N ALA A 16 -8.74 -4.37 -9.74
CA ALA A 16 -7.91 -4.98 -10.76
C ALA A 16 -6.85 -5.81 -10.04
N ILE A 17 -7.20 -7.03 -9.70
CA ILE A 17 -6.42 -7.88 -8.81
C ILE A 17 -6.62 -9.36 -9.19
N THR A 18 -5.64 -10.21 -8.87
CA THR A 18 -5.80 -11.66 -9.06
C THR A 18 -6.87 -12.21 -8.10
N ALA A 19 -7.45 -13.37 -8.47
CA ALA A 19 -8.44 -14.02 -7.62
C ALA A 19 -7.89 -14.34 -6.22
N GLU A 20 -6.66 -14.85 -6.15
CA GLU A 20 -5.98 -15.16 -4.89
C GLU A 20 -5.74 -13.90 -4.06
N GLY A 21 -5.35 -12.80 -4.70
CA GLY A 21 -5.16 -11.51 -4.03
C GLY A 21 -6.45 -10.97 -3.45
N LEU A 22 -7.55 -11.07 -4.19
CA LEU A 22 -8.86 -10.64 -3.71
C LEU A 22 -9.35 -11.50 -2.54
N GLU A 23 -9.17 -12.80 -2.61
CA GLU A 23 -9.49 -13.71 -1.49
C GLU A 23 -8.73 -13.33 -0.22
N LEU A 24 -7.46 -12.99 -0.35
CA LEU A 24 -6.65 -12.51 0.78
C LEU A 24 -7.23 -11.22 1.36
N VAL A 25 -7.56 -10.25 0.54
CA VAL A 25 -8.16 -8.98 0.97
C VAL A 25 -9.49 -9.24 1.71
N LEU A 26 -10.37 -10.06 1.13
CA LEU A 26 -11.67 -10.35 1.74
C LEU A 26 -11.53 -11.13 3.05
N SER A 27 -10.57 -12.05 3.15
CA SER A 27 -10.33 -12.82 4.37
C SER A 27 -9.81 -11.93 5.51
N VAL A 28 -8.94 -10.97 5.21
CA VAL A 28 -8.46 -10.01 6.20
C VAL A 28 -9.59 -9.07 6.62
N ALA A 29 -10.39 -8.58 5.69
CA ALA A 29 -11.55 -7.73 5.96
C ALA A 29 -12.56 -8.41 6.89
N ALA A 30 -12.81 -9.70 6.65
CA ALA A 30 -13.74 -10.48 7.47
C ALA A 30 -13.23 -10.71 8.90
N ARG A 31 -11.93 -10.72 9.12
CA ARG A 31 -11.30 -10.92 10.44
C ARG A 31 -11.22 -9.66 11.29
N GLU A 32 -11.45 -8.49 10.72
CA GLU A 32 -11.30 -7.21 11.41
C GLU A 32 -12.07 -7.16 12.74
N ASN A 33 -13.27 -7.76 12.80
CA ASN A 33 -14.09 -7.79 14.01
C ASN A 33 -13.61 -8.79 15.07
N ASN A 34 -12.69 -9.67 14.75
CA ASN A 34 -12.19 -10.71 15.66
C ASN A 34 -10.89 -10.34 16.35
N VAL A 35 -10.38 -9.15 16.07
CA VAL A 35 -9.09 -8.70 16.60
C VAL A 35 -9.36 -7.54 17.57
N SER A 36 -8.84 -7.66 18.79
CA SER A 36 -8.94 -6.59 19.78
C SER A 36 -8.17 -5.35 19.32
N ILE A 37 -8.61 -4.17 19.75
CA ILE A 37 -7.92 -2.91 19.46
C ILE A 37 -6.46 -2.96 19.93
N GLU A 38 -6.21 -3.55 21.10
CA GLU A 38 -4.87 -3.72 21.65
C GLU A 38 -3.97 -4.61 20.78
N ALA A 39 -4.52 -5.70 20.25
CA ALA A 39 -3.79 -6.57 19.33
C ALA A 39 -3.49 -5.87 18.00
N LEU A 40 -4.42 -5.06 17.49
CA LEU A 40 -4.22 -4.25 16.30
C LEU A 40 -3.13 -3.19 16.50
N GLU A 41 -3.12 -2.52 17.65
CA GLU A 41 -2.09 -1.54 17.99
C GLU A 41 -0.72 -2.17 18.14
N ALA A 42 -0.63 -3.33 18.79
CA ALA A 42 0.61 -4.09 18.93
C ALA A 42 1.14 -4.56 17.58
N TYR A 43 0.27 -5.05 16.72
CA TYR A 43 0.62 -5.45 15.36
C TYR A 43 1.10 -4.24 14.53
N ARG A 44 0.40 -3.13 14.63
CA ARG A 44 0.73 -1.87 13.98
C ARG A 44 2.12 -1.37 14.37
N SER A 45 2.42 -1.33 15.67
CA SER A 45 3.72 -0.90 16.19
C SER A 45 4.86 -1.78 15.67
N LYS A 46 4.63 -3.10 15.62
CA LYS A 46 5.63 -4.07 15.16
C LYS A 46 5.88 -3.99 13.65
N HIS A 47 4.85 -3.77 12.84
CA HIS A 47 4.95 -3.80 11.39
C HIS A 47 5.23 -2.43 10.76
N VAL A 48 4.80 -1.35 11.39
CA VAL A 48 5.16 0.01 10.95
C VAL A 48 6.66 0.26 11.13
N ALA A 49 7.26 -0.29 12.18
CA ALA A 49 8.69 -0.19 12.40
C ALA A 49 9.53 -0.99 11.37
N THR A 50 8.94 -2.02 10.75
CA THR A 50 9.63 -2.87 9.76
C THR A 50 9.28 -2.54 8.31
N ALA A 51 8.28 -1.71 8.08
CA ALA A 51 7.79 -1.36 6.74
C ALA A 51 8.38 -0.03 6.25
N GLU A 52 9.67 0.13 6.32
CA GLU A 52 10.32 1.17 5.52
C GLU A 52 10.21 0.78 4.05
N ARG A 53 9.24 1.40 3.39
CA ARG A 53 8.96 1.17 1.97
C ARG A 53 9.88 1.95 1.06
N LEU A 54 10.44 3.05 1.60
CA LEU A 54 11.47 3.82 0.95
C LEU A 54 12.80 3.51 1.65
N HIS A 55 13.72 2.90 0.94
CA HIS A 55 15.08 2.68 1.41
C HIS A 55 16.07 3.08 0.31
N GLU A 56 17.33 3.16 0.66
CA GLU A 56 18.34 3.63 -0.27
C GLU A 56 19.47 2.61 -0.46
N ARG A 57 20.05 2.65 -1.65
CA ARG A 57 21.25 1.91 -1.99
C ARG A 57 22.19 2.85 -2.76
N GLY A 58 23.17 3.41 -2.08
CA GLY A 58 24.00 4.46 -2.67
C GLY A 58 23.18 5.68 -3.05
N SER A 59 23.19 6.06 -4.33
CA SER A 59 22.40 7.18 -4.86
C SER A 59 21.04 6.75 -5.46
N VAL A 60 20.60 5.54 -5.19
CA VAL A 60 19.34 5.00 -5.69
C VAL A 60 18.32 4.91 -4.56
N ALA A 61 17.18 5.56 -4.71
CA ALA A 61 16.03 5.37 -3.84
C ALA A 61 15.22 4.18 -4.34
N ILE A 62 14.86 3.28 -3.44
CA ILE A 62 14.06 2.09 -3.75
C ILE A 62 12.75 2.18 -2.99
N ILE A 63 11.64 2.19 -3.73
CA ILE A 63 10.28 2.19 -3.15
C ILE A 63 9.70 0.80 -3.34
N GLU A 64 9.34 0.15 -2.24
CA GLU A 64 8.73 -1.18 -2.27
C GLU A 64 7.21 -1.08 -2.34
N ALA A 65 6.62 -1.74 -3.34
CA ALA A 65 5.18 -1.86 -3.50
C ALA A 65 4.79 -3.33 -3.40
N ARG A 66 4.44 -3.77 -2.19
CA ARG A 66 4.16 -5.18 -1.90
C ARG A 66 2.72 -5.40 -1.47
N GLY A 67 2.22 -6.58 -1.81
CA GLY A 67 0.87 -7.00 -1.45
C GLY A 67 -0.21 -6.22 -2.21
N PRO A 68 -1.49 -6.37 -1.82
CA PRO A 68 -2.58 -5.63 -2.42
C PRO A 68 -2.39 -4.11 -2.30
N LEU A 69 -2.76 -3.38 -3.34
CA LEU A 69 -2.61 -1.92 -3.39
C LEU A 69 -3.96 -1.25 -3.10
N PHE A 70 -3.96 -0.34 -2.15
CA PHE A 70 -5.14 0.42 -1.75
C PHE A 70 -4.98 1.90 -2.13
N ARG A 71 -6.09 2.57 -2.33
CA ARG A 71 -6.07 4.00 -2.63
C ARG A 71 -5.45 4.81 -1.49
N ARG A 72 -5.82 4.49 -0.26
CA ARG A 72 -5.38 5.21 0.94
C ARG A 72 -4.87 4.25 2.00
N ALA A 73 -3.90 4.72 2.76
CA ALA A 73 -3.47 4.01 3.96
C ALA A 73 -4.64 3.95 4.96
N ASN A 74 -4.91 2.76 5.43
CA ASN A 74 -5.96 2.49 6.40
C ASN A 74 -5.53 1.34 7.32
N LEU A 75 -6.41 0.96 8.23
CA LEU A 75 -6.16 -0.16 9.12
C LEU A 75 -5.82 -1.45 8.37
N PHE A 76 -6.42 -1.63 7.21
CA PHE A 76 -6.22 -2.76 6.32
C PHE A 76 -4.78 -2.87 5.83
N THR A 77 -4.18 -1.76 5.39
CA THR A 77 -2.78 -1.73 4.95
C THR A 77 -1.82 -2.04 6.09
N SER A 78 -2.17 -1.65 7.31
CA SER A 78 -1.38 -1.93 8.50
C SER A 78 -1.40 -3.41 8.89
N ILE A 79 -2.53 -4.09 8.73
CA ILE A 79 -2.71 -5.50 9.13
C ILE A 79 -2.18 -6.45 8.06
N SER A 80 -2.44 -6.19 6.80
CA SER A 80 -2.13 -7.09 5.69
C SER A 80 -0.73 -6.90 5.11
N GLY A 81 0.01 -5.89 5.55
CA GLY A 81 1.26 -5.49 4.91
C GLY A 81 1.07 -4.88 3.52
N ALA A 82 -0.16 -4.52 3.18
CA ALA A 82 -0.51 -3.91 1.91
C ALA A 82 0.07 -2.51 1.77
N THR A 83 0.16 -2.06 0.55
CA THR A 83 0.66 -0.72 0.20
C THR A 83 -0.50 0.17 -0.24
N SER A 84 -0.37 1.47 -0.05
CA SER A 84 -1.34 2.43 -0.55
C SER A 84 -0.75 3.38 -1.59
N TYR A 85 -1.59 3.85 -2.51
CA TYR A 85 -1.17 4.79 -3.57
C TYR A 85 -0.75 6.14 -3.00
N ASP A 86 -1.40 6.60 -1.95
CA ASP A 86 -1.06 7.88 -1.29
C ASP A 86 0.32 7.82 -0.62
N ILE A 87 0.66 6.73 0.05
CA ILE A 87 1.99 6.53 0.63
C ILE A 87 3.05 6.42 -0.46
N MET A 88 2.78 5.68 -1.53
CA MET A 88 3.70 5.55 -2.67
C MET A 88 3.97 6.91 -3.31
N ALA A 89 2.94 7.72 -3.53
CA ALA A 89 3.07 9.06 -4.08
C ALA A 89 3.89 9.97 -3.17
N ARG A 90 3.68 9.90 -1.87
CA ARG A 90 4.44 10.65 -0.87
C ARG A 90 5.92 10.23 -0.86
N ASP A 91 6.19 8.94 -0.89
CA ASP A 91 7.56 8.41 -0.90
C ASP A 91 8.28 8.77 -2.21
N LEU A 92 7.56 8.73 -3.34
CA LEU A 92 8.08 9.18 -4.62
C LEU A 92 8.46 10.66 -4.58
N GLN A 93 7.58 11.51 -4.04
CA GLN A 93 7.86 12.94 -3.92
C GLN A 93 9.06 13.22 -3.01
N ALA A 94 9.13 12.52 -1.89
CA ALA A 94 10.28 12.62 -0.97
C ALA A 94 11.58 12.23 -1.65
N ALA A 95 11.57 11.18 -2.47
CA ALA A 95 12.74 10.76 -3.22
C ALA A 95 13.11 11.76 -4.32
N LEU A 96 12.15 12.33 -5.03
CA LEU A 96 12.37 13.36 -6.06
C LEU A 96 12.96 14.64 -5.47
N ASP A 97 12.55 15.01 -4.26
CA ASP A 97 13.00 16.22 -3.59
C ASP A 97 14.39 16.07 -2.94
N ASN A 98 14.89 14.85 -2.83
CA ASN A 98 16.18 14.59 -2.20
C ASN A 98 17.32 14.62 -3.24
N PRO A 99 18.21 15.60 -3.17
CA PRO A 99 19.29 15.74 -4.14
C PRO A 99 20.36 14.64 -4.07
N SER A 100 20.35 13.83 -3.02
CA SER A 100 21.24 12.68 -2.87
C SER A 100 20.90 11.52 -3.80
N TYR A 101 19.67 11.47 -4.31
CA TYR A 101 19.22 10.40 -5.20
C TYR A 101 19.36 10.83 -6.67
N ARG A 102 19.99 9.97 -7.46
CA ARG A 102 20.15 10.14 -8.91
C ARG A 102 19.14 9.31 -9.69
N SER A 103 18.60 8.27 -9.07
CA SER A 103 17.60 7.42 -9.69
C SER A 103 16.66 6.84 -8.64
N ILE A 104 15.47 6.44 -9.10
CA ILE A 104 14.43 5.88 -8.27
C ILE A 104 14.00 4.55 -8.90
N ILE A 105 13.94 3.50 -8.10
CA ILE A 105 13.39 2.21 -8.47
C ILE A 105 12.11 2.00 -7.69
N ILE A 106 11.02 1.67 -8.38
CA ILE A 106 9.81 1.19 -7.73
C ILE A 106 9.76 -0.32 -7.97
N ASN A 107 9.88 -1.08 -6.90
CA ASN A 107 9.88 -2.53 -6.95
C ASN A 107 8.49 -3.06 -6.64
N PHE A 108 7.81 -3.58 -7.65
CA PHE A 108 6.46 -4.10 -7.54
C PHE A 108 6.46 -5.61 -7.31
N ASP A 109 5.85 -6.02 -6.21
CA ASP A 109 5.53 -7.42 -5.91
C ASP A 109 4.09 -7.45 -5.38
N THR A 110 3.12 -7.43 -6.29
CA THR A 110 1.72 -7.19 -5.97
C THR A 110 0.79 -8.02 -6.85
N PRO A 111 -0.32 -8.51 -6.31
CA PRO A 111 -1.38 -9.15 -7.10
C PRO A 111 -2.29 -8.15 -7.80
N GLY A 112 -2.11 -6.86 -7.56
CA GLY A 112 -2.99 -5.81 -8.04
C GLY A 112 -3.60 -5.02 -6.88
N GLY A 113 -4.70 -4.32 -7.13
CA GLY A 113 -5.34 -3.50 -6.11
C GLY A 113 -6.58 -2.76 -6.57
N GLU A 114 -6.97 -1.74 -5.81
CA GLU A 114 -8.08 -0.89 -6.16
C GLU A 114 -7.82 -0.12 -7.46
N VAL A 115 -8.84 -0.04 -8.31
CA VAL A 115 -8.76 0.73 -9.57
C VAL A 115 -8.74 2.24 -9.30
N THR A 116 -9.52 2.68 -8.30
CA THR A 116 -9.60 4.08 -7.93
C THR A 116 -8.26 4.58 -7.37
N GLY A 117 -7.72 5.64 -7.97
CA GLY A 117 -6.45 6.22 -7.56
C GLY A 117 -5.23 5.78 -8.36
N VAL A 118 -5.34 4.72 -9.16
CA VAL A 118 -4.24 4.24 -10.02
C VAL A 118 -3.78 5.32 -11.00
N ASP A 119 -4.71 6.03 -11.62
CA ASP A 119 -4.39 7.04 -12.62
C ASP A 119 -3.60 8.21 -12.03
N GLU A 120 -3.96 8.66 -10.84
CA GLU A 120 -3.22 9.72 -10.15
C GLU A 120 -1.78 9.30 -9.83
N LEU A 121 -1.58 8.06 -9.36
CA LEU A 121 -0.24 7.54 -9.09
C LEU A 121 0.56 7.39 -10.39
N ALA A 122 -0.05 6.86 -11.44
CA ALA A 122 0.61 6.72 -12.74
C ALA A 122 1.06 8.07 -13.31
N LYS A 123 0.24 9.10 -13.15
CA LYS A 123 0.59 10.48 -13.56
C LYS A 123 1.76 11.03 -12.73
N ALA A 124 1.76 10.78 -11.42
CA ALA A 124 2.86 11.18 -10.55
C ALA A 124 4.18 10.52 -10.96
N ILE A 125 4.15 9.24 -11.29
CA ILE A 125 5.34 8.50 -11.76
C ILE A 125 5.84 9.06 -13.09
N ARG A 126 4.96 9.32 -14.04
CA ARG A 126 5.33 9.92 -15.33
C ARG A 126 5.93 11.31 -15.17
N ALA A 127 5.34 12.13 -14.30
CA ALA A 127 5.87 13.46 -14.00
C ALA A 127 7.27 13.39 -13.39
N GLY A 128 7.52 12.43 -12.51
CA GLY A 128 8.83 12.18 -11.91
C GLY A 128 9.90 11.77 -12.91
N LYS A 129 9.53 11.06 -13.96
CA LYS A 129 10.46 10.67 -15.04
C LYS A 129 10.98 11.84 -15.86
N ALA A 130 10.27 12.95 -15.87
CA ALA A 130 10.64 14.13 -16.64
C ALA A 130 11.65 15.06 -15.91
N VAL A 131 11.97 14.75 -14.68
CA VAL A 131 12.86 15.58 -13.83
C VAL A 131 14.32 15.14 -13.92
#